data_777a4d9b8e78502dad8891ebbd1f89dc
#
_entry.id   777a4d9b8e78502dad8891ebbd1f89dc
#
_cell.length_a   1.000
_cell.length_b   1.000
_cell.length_c   1.000
_cell.angle_alpha   90.00
_cell.angle_beta   90.00
_cell.angle_gamma   90.00
#
_symmetry.space_group_name_H-M   'P 1'
#
loop_
_entity.id
_entity.type
_entity.pdbx_description
1 polymer ?
#
loop_
_entity_poly.entity_id
_entity_poly.type
_entity_poly.pdbx_seq_one_letter_code
_entity_poly.pdbx_strand_id
1 'polypeptide(L)'
;MARILIIDDDDQFRTMLRQLIERNGYEVEEAPGGKEGIKLYRENPTDLIITDLIMPGKDGIETIRELKKDFPDIKIIAISGGGRLGPQDYLHLAKMLGAQRTLTKPIQLPELLKAIEELLE
;
A
#
# COMPACT_ATOMS: atom_id res chain seq x y z
N MET A 1 -15.68 0.26 11.39
CA MET A 1 -14.62 -0.67 10.96
C MET A 1 -13.73 0.04 9.95
N ALA A 2 -12.43 0.01 10.18
CA ALA A 2 -11.49 0.68 9.28
C ALA A 2 -11.44 0.00 7.92
N ARG A 3 -11.26 0.81 6.88
CA ARG A 3 -11.21 0.36 5.49
C ARG A 3 -9.80 0.56 4.94
N ILE A 4 -9.30 -0.47 4.27
CA ILE A 4 -7.94 -0.49 3.72
C ILE A 4 -8.00 -0.78 2.22
N LEU A 5 -7.28 0.02 1.43
CA LEU A 5 -7.13 -0.22 0.00
C LEU A 5 -5.78 -0.89 -0.25
N ILE A 6 -5.80 -2.04 -0.93
CA ILE A 6 -4.58 -2.75 -1.32
C ILE A 6 -4.35 -2.56 -2.81
N ILE A 7 -3.18 -2.07 -3.19
CA ILE A 7 -2.79 -1.86 -4.58
C ILE A 7 -1.59 -2.75 -4.88
N ASP A 8 -1.78 -3.77 -5.72
CA ASP A 8 -0.73 -4.71 -6.10
C ASP A 8 -1.15 -5.42 -7.38
N ASP A 9 -0.24 -5.55 -8.35
CA ASP A 9 -0.53 -6.22 -9.62
C ASP A 9 -0.46 -7.74 -9.54
N ASP A 10 0.11 -8.29 -8.46
CA ASP A 10 0.15 -9.73 -8.21
C ASP A 10 -1.17 -10.18 -7.57
N ASP A 11 -2.03 -10.81 -8.37
CA ASP A 11 -3.36 -11.23 -7.92
C ASP A 11 -3.32 -12.20 -6.75
N GLN A 12 -2.38 -13.13 -6.76
CA GLN A 12 -2.26 -14.13 -5.68
C GLN A 12 -1.84 -13.47 -4.36
N PHE A 13 -0.83 -12.62 -4.42
CA PHE A 13 -0.36 -11.90 -3.25
C PHE A 13 -1.45 -10.99 -2.70
N ARG A 14 -2.13 -10.26 -3.58
CA ARG A 14 -3.21 -9.35 -3.19
C ARG A 14 -4.36 -10.09 -2.52
N THR A 15 -4.77 -11.23 -3.08
CA THR A 15 -5.83 -12.07 -2.49
C THR A 15 -5.43 -12.58 -1.11
N MET A 16 -4.20 -13.08 -0.97
CA MET A 16 -3.68 -13.55 0.31
C MET A 16 -3.71 -12.43 1.36
N LEU A 17 -3.21 -11.27 0.98
CA LEU A 17 -3.12 -10.12 1.87
C LEU A 17 -4.51 -9.66 2.31
N ARG A 18 -5.45 -9.60 1.37
CA ARG A 18 -6.84 -9.27 1.67
C ARG A 18 -7.43 -10.19 2.71
N GLN A 19 -7.28 -11.50 2.52
CA GLN A 19 -7.85 -12.49 3.44
C GLN A 19 -7.28 -12.33 4.85
N LEU A 20 -5.97 -12.12 4.96
CA LEU A 20 -5.32 -11.93 6.26
C LEU A 20 -5.81 -10.68 6.96
N ILE A 21 -5.95 -9.59 6.24
CA ILE A 21 -6.39 -8.32 6.81
C ILE A 21 -7.87 -8.38 7.20
N GLU A 22 -8.69 -8.99 6.37
CA GLU A 22 -10.13 -9.16 6.68
C GLU A 22 -10.34 -10.02 7.93
N ARG A 23 -9.53 -11.06 8.11
CA ARG A 23 -9.60 -11.90 9.32
C ARG A 23 -9.29 -11.13 10.59
N ASN A 24 -8.59 -10.02 10.47
CA ASN A 24 -8.23 -9.19 11.61
C ASN A 24 -9.19 -8.01 11.83
N GLY A 25 -10.34 -8.05 11.17
CA GLY A 25 -11.45 -7.12 11.46
C GLY A 25 -11.48 -5.86 10.60
N TYR A 26 -10.76 -5.81 9.49
CA TYR A 26 -10.77 -4.66 8.60
C TYR A 26 -11.57 -4.95 7.33
N GLU A 27 -12.15 -3.90 6.74
CA GLU A 27 -12.71 -3.98 5.40
C GLU A 27 -11.64 -3.70 4.38
N VAL A 28 -11.65 -4.43 3.26
CA VAL A 28 -10.61 -4.31 2.24
C VAL A 28 -11.20 -4.04 0.87
N GLU A 29 -10.62 -3.08 0.16
CA GLU A 29 -10.82 -2.88 -1.26
C GLU A 29 -9.52 -3.21 -1.98
N GLU A 30 -9.59 -3.63 -3.23
CA GLU A 30 -8.44 -4.05 -4.02
C GLU A 30 -8.36 -3.29 -5.33
N ALA A 31 -7.13 -3.03 -5.76
CA ALA A 31 -6.84 -2.50 -7.09
C ALA A 31 -5.61 -3.20 -7.67
N PRO A 32 -5.63 -3.56 -8.97
CA PRO A 32 -4.49 -4.25 -9.59
C PRO A 32 -3.35 -3.31 -9.99
N GLY A 33 -3.53 -2.02 -9.86
CA GLY A 33 -2.50 -1.04 -10.22
C GLY A 33 -2.78 0.34 -9.68
N GLY A 34 -1.80 1.22 -9.84
CA GLY A 34 -1.87 2.57 -9.28
C GLY A 34 -3.00 3.42 -9.83
N LYS A 35 -3.26 3.32 -11.12
CA LYS A 35 -4.32 4.10 -11.76
C LYS A 35 -5.70 3.76 -11.18
N GLU A 36 -6.00 2.47 -11.08
CA GLU A 36 -7.25 1.99 -10.51
C GLU A 36 -7.34 2.30 -9.03
N GLY A 37 -6.21 2.18 -8.33
CA GLY A 37 -6.14 2.48 -6.90
C GLY A 37 -6.45 3.95 -6.60
N ILE A 38 -5.87 4.85 -7.37
CA ILE A 38 -6.12 6.28 -7.22
C ILE A 38 -7.60 6.58 -7.48
N LYS A 39 -8.16 5.99 -8.53
CA LYS A 39 -9.58 6.19 -8.86
C LYS A 39 -10.48 5.75 -7.71
N LEU A 40 -10.25 4.54 -7.19
CA LEU A 40 -11.03 4.01 -6.08
C LEU A 40 -10.92 4.91 -4.84
N TYR A 41 -9.72 5.35 -4.52
CA TYR A 41 -9.51 6.22 -3.37
C TYR A 41 -10.25 7.56 -3.52
N ARG A 42 -10.21 8.16 -4.71
CA ARG A 42 -10.90 9.44 -4.94
C ARG A 42 -12.41 9.29 -4.85
N GLU A 43 -12.96 8.18 -5.31
CA GLU A 43 -14.41 7.93 -5.27
C GLU A 43 -14.88 7.65 -3.84
N ASN A 44 -14.08 6.93 -3.05
CA ASN A 44 -14.46 6.53 -1.70
C ASN A 44 -13.21 6.33 -0.86
N PRO A 45 -12.65 7.41 -0.27
CA PRO A 45 -11.40 7.33 0.47
C PRO A 45 -11.40 6.28 1.58
N THR A 46 -10.30 5.52 1.67
CA THR A 46 -10.10 4.54 2.71
C THR A 46 -9.26 5.15 3.85
N ASP A 47 -9.18 4.45 4.96
CA ASP A 47 -8.41 4.93 6.13
C ASP A 47 -6.91 4.70 5.97
N LEU A 48 -6.53 3.75 5.12
CA LEU A 48 -5.15 3.36 4.89
C LEU A 48 -5.00 2.81 3.48
N ILE A 49 -3.83 3.03 2.88
CA ILE A 49 -3.45 2.41 1.61
C ILE A 49 -2.21 1.55 1.82
N ILE A 50 -2.24 0.33 1.28
CA ILE A 50 -1.07 -0.54 1.21
C ILE A 50 -0.77 -0.70 -0.28
N THR A 51 0.39 -0.24 -0.73
CA THR A 51 0.74 -0.30 -2.15
C THR A 51 2.10 -0.93 -2.39
N ASP A 52 2.17 -1.82 -3.41
CA ASP A 52 3.44 -2.27 -3.96
C ASP A 52 4.09 -1.09 -4.68
N LEU A 53 5.41 -1.04 -4.68
CA LEU A 53 6.17 0.02 -5.33
C LEU A 53 6.48 -0.28 -6.80
N ILE A 54 6.57 -1.56 -7.16
CA ILE A 54 6.96 -1.97 -8.51
C ILE A 54 5.75 -2.60 -9.21
N MET A 55 5.17 -1.87 -10.14
CA MET A 55 4.00 -2.33 -10.91
C MET A 55 4.09 -1.83 -12.35
N PRO A 56 3.56 -2.59 -13.34
CA PRO A 56 3.48 -2.10 -14.72
C PRO A 56 2.61 -0.84 -14.81
N GLY A 57 2.96 0.04 -15.72
CA GLY A 57 2.23 1.29 -15.90
C GLY A 57 2.55 2.29 -14.79
N LYS A 58 1.52 2.76 -14.09
CA LYS A 58 1.71 3.68 -12.98
C LYS A 58 2.16 2.88 -11.75
N ASP A 59 3.43 2.98 -11.39
CA ASP A 59 4.00 2.25 -10.26
C ASP A 59 3.65 2.89 -8.90
N GLY A 60 4.09 2.25 -7.82
CA GLY A 60 3.77 2.71 -6.47
C GLY A 60 4.40 4.05 -6.13
N ILE A 61 5.57 4.37 -6.68
CA ILE A 61 6.21 5.67 -6.43
C ILE A 61 5.35 6.80 -7.00
N GLU A 62 4.92 6.67 -8.25
CA GLU A 62 4.02 7.66 -8.87
C GLU A 62 2.69 7.75 -8.15
N THR A 63 2.16 6.61 -7.72
CA THR A 63 0.90 6.51 -6.98
C THR A 63 0.98 7.29 -5.67
N ILE A 64 2.05 7.07 -4.90
CA ILE A 64 2.26 7.77 -3.63
C ILE A 64 2.39 9.28 -3.88
N ARG A 65 3.19 9.67 -4.88
CA ARG A 65 3.40 11.08 -5.20
C ARG A 65 2.07 11.77 -5.51
N GLU A 66 1.26 11.17 -6.37
CA GLU A 66 -0.01 11.76 -6.76
C GLU A 66 -0.99 11.85 -5.59
N LEU A 67 -1.12 10.78 -4.81
CA LEU A 67 -2.03 10.75 -3.68
C LEU A 67 -1.61 11.74 -2.59
N LYS A 68 -0.33 11.83 -2.28
CA LYS A 68 0.16 12.77 -1.27
C LYS A 68 0.00 14.22 -1.69
N LYS A 69 0.11 14.50 -2.98
CA LYS A 69 -0.10 15.85 -3.51
C LYS A 69 -1.54 16.33 -3.25
N ASP A 70 -2.51 15.46 -3.51
CA ASP A 70 -3.93 15.79 -3.41
C ASP A 70 -4.51 15.54 -2.01
N PHE A 71 -3.92 14.60 -1.28
CA PHE A 71 -4.38 14.21 0.06
C PHE A 71 -3.18 14.13 1.01
N PRO A 72 -2.68 15.28 1.50
CA PRO A 72 -1.44 15.30 2.29
C PRO A 72 -1.45 14.45 3.57
N ASP A 73 -2.63 14.21 4.14
CA ASP A 73 -2.77 13.44 5.38
C ASP A 73 -3.03 11.95 5.15
N ILE A 74 -3.00 11.50 3.91
CA ILE A 74 -3.25 10.09 3.58
C ILE A 74 -2.21 9.18 4.24
N LYS A 75 -2.66 8.04 4.76
CA LYS A 75 -1.78 7.06 5.41
C LYS A 75 -1.42 5.96 4.43
N ILE A 76 -0.12 5.72 4.24
CA ILE A 76 0.37 4.78 3.25
C ILE A 76 1.44 3.85 3.84
N ILE A 77 1.26 2.54 3.60
CA ILE A 77 2.30 1.53 3.82
C ILE A 77 2.80 1.12 2.43
N ALA A 78 4.09 1.25 2.20
CA ALA A 78 4.73 0.86 0.94
C ALA A 78 5.40 -0.50 1.09
N ILE A 79 5.26 -1.36 0.07
CA ILE A 79 5.83 -2.71 0.07
C ILE A 79 6.75 -2.86 -1.14
N SER A 80 7.94 -3.42 -0.95
CA SER A 80 8.88 -3.68 -2.04
C SER A 80 9.44 -5.10 -1.97
N GLY A 81 9.57 -5.73 -3.12
CA GLY A 81 10.11 -7.08 -3.21
C GLY A 81 10.93 -7.35 -4.45
N GLY A 82 11.24 -6.34 -5.25
CA GLY A 82 11.98 -6.54 -6.48
C GLY A 82 12.29 -5.26 -7.21
N GLY A 83 12.70 -5.38 -8.47
CA GLY A 83 13.02 -4.25 -9.34
C GLY A 83 14.51 -4.14 -9.62
N ARG A 84 14.89 -3.11 -10.38
CA ARG A 84 16.30 -2.87 -10.77
C ARG A 84 17.15 -2.42 -9.62
N LEU A 85 16.58 -1.57 -8.77
CA LEU A 85 17.23 -1.15 -7.53
C LEU A 85 16.97 -2.21 -6.47
N GLY A 86 17.77 -2.24 -5.42
CA GLY A 86 17.48 -3.10 -4.30
C GLY A 86 16.21 -2.65 -3.59
N PRO A 87 15.55 -3.57 -2.84
CA PRO A 87 14.33 -3.21 -2.11
C PRO A 87 14.48 -1.99 -1.21
N GLN A 88 15.67 -1.82 -0.61
CA GLN A 88 15.93 -0.70 0.30
C GLN A 88 15.94 0.65 -0.43
N ASP A 89 16.40 0.68 -1.68
CA ASP A 89 16.42 1.93 -2.45
C ASP A 89 15.01 2.40 -2.76
N TYR A 90 14.13 1.49 -3.15
CA TYR A 90 12.72 1.81 -3.38
C TYR A 90 12.02 2.23 -2.10
N LEU A 91 12.31 1.56 -0.99
CA LEU A 91 11.71 1.91 0.29
C LEU A 91 12.14 3.29 0.76
N HIS A 92 13.41 3.65 0.53
CA HIS A 92 13.91 4.97 0.87
C HIS A 92 13.17 6.06 0.07
N LEU A 93 12.99 5.84 -1.24
CA LEU A 93 12.23 6.76 -2.08
C LEU A 93 10.79 6.91 -1.59
N ALA A 94 10.15 5.80 -1.24
CA ALA A 94 8.77 5.82 -0.74
C ALA A 94 8.67 6.66 0.53
N LYS A 95 9.61 6.51 1.45
CA LYS A 95 9.64 7.30 2.68
C LYS A 95 9.79 8.78 2.38
N MET A 96 10.69 9.14 1.47
CA MET A 96 10.90 10.52 1.06
C MET A 96 9.64 11.14 0.46
N LEU A 97 8.81 10.32 -0.20
CA LEU A 97 7.57 10.76 -0.81
C LEU A 97 6.40 10.80 0.17
N GLY A 98 6.59 10.29 1.39
CA GLY A 98 5.59 10.41 2.45
C GLY A 98 4.92 9.13 2.92
N ALA A 99 5.39 7.94 2.52
CA ALA A 99 4.89 6.70 3.09
C ALA A 99 5.31 6.62 4.56
N GLN A 100 4.35 6.39 5.46
CA GLN A 100 4.63 6.37 6.89
C GLN A 100 5.33 5.09 7.35
N ARG A 101 5.10 3.99 6.64
CA ARG A 101 5.75 2.70 6.94
C ARG A 101 6.17 2.05 5.64
N THR A 102 7.23 1.25 5.71
CA THR A 102 7.75 0.50 4.57
C THR A 102 8.03 -0.94 5.00
N LEU A 103 7.66 -1.89 4.14
CA LEU A 103 7.86 -3.32 4.39
C LEU A 103 8.49 -3.97 3.17
N THR A 104 9.25 -5.05 3.40
CA THR A 104 9.92 -5.81 2.35
C THR A 104 9.27 -7.18 2.21
N LYS A 105 9.06 -7.64 0.97
CA LYS A 105 8.59 -9.02 0.73
C LYS A 105 9.74 -10.01 0.99
N PRO A 106 9.47 -11.17 1.56
CA PRO A 106 8.17 -11.67 2.01
C PRO A 106 7.70 -10.95 3.27
N ILE A 107 6.39 -10.64 3.30
CA ILE A 107 5.81 -9.89 4.40
C ILE A 107 5.68 -10.76 5.65
N GLN A 108 6.13 -10.22 6.79
CA GLN A 108 5.91 -10.85 8.08
C GLN A 108 4.58 -10.35 8.63
N LEU A 109 3.62 -11.25 8.83
CA LEU A 109 2.28 -10.86 9.24
C LEU A 109 2.23 -10.04 10.53
N PRO A 110 2.96 -10.41 11.61
CA PRO A 110 2.94 -9.57 12.83
C PRO A 110 3.44 -8.15 12.59
N GLU A 111 4.45 -7.98 11.74
CA GLU A 111 5.00 -6.68 11.39
C GLU A 111 3.98 -5.83 10.63
N LEU A 112 3.28 -6.44 9.66
CA LEU A 112 2.24 -5.76 8.90
C LEU A 112 1.08 -5.33 9.80
N LEU A 113 0.58 -6.23 10.64
CA LEU A 113 -0.55 -5.93 11.52
C LEU A 113 -0.20 -4.83 12.52
N LYS A 114 1.03 -4.85 13.03
CA LYS A 114 1.50 -3.80 13.93
C LYS A 114 1.51 -2.43 13.22
N ALA A 115 2.01 -2.40 12.00
CA ALA A 115 2.04 -1.15 11.22
C ALA A 115 0.63 -0.62 10.97
N ILE A 116 -0.30 -1.49 10.62
CA ILE A 116 -1.71 -1.10 10.41
C ILE A 116 -2.29 -0.53 11.69
N GLU A 117 -2.12 -1.23 12.82
CA GLU A 117 -2.66 -0.78 14.11
C GLU A 117 -2.09 0.59 14.49
N GLU A 118 -0.78 0.78 14.36
CA GLU A 118 -0.13 2.04 14.72
C GLU A 118 -0.62 3.21 13.87
N LEU A 119 -0.83 2.99 12.58
CA LEU A 119 -1.29 4.05 11.69
C LEU A 119 -2.77 4.38 11.86
N LEU A 120 -3.57 3.43 12.32
CA LEU A 120 -5.03 3.62 12.48
C LEU A 120 -5.44 4.02 13.90
N GLU A 121 -4.50 4.16 14.79
CA GLU A 121 -4.78 4.66 16.14
C GLU A 121 -5.24 6.11 16.14
#